data_0478ccb97492ab59736cb164268841d9
#
_entry.id   0478ccb97492ab59736cb164268841d9
#
_cell.length_a   1.000
_cell.length_b   1.000
_cell.length_c   1.000
_cell.angle_alpha   90.00
_cell.angle_beta   90.00
_cell.angle_gamma   90.00
#
_symmetry.space_group_name_H-M   'P 1'
#
loop_
_entity.id
_entity.type
_entity.pdbx_description
1 polymer ?
#
loop_
_entity_poly.entity_id
_entity_poly.type
_entity_poly.pdbx_seq_one_letter_code
_entity_poly.pdbx_strand_id
1 'polypeptide(L)'
;DNDGDNDGDNDGDNDGDNDGDNDGDCDESEGNICGCLDSDAINFNPNANVDNGTCQYYTGELNVVWSKTIEEAGEMWSMRPVSDGGFIMACGGAGDCENGTYDDPCEYYGQLVRLDVDGNVIWHKTYEGSSALYAARETSDGGFIAAGWYECVRYMDCYPDMFIIKTDADGNEEWSVIEGSSGNNNDWARDAIQT
;
A
#
# COMPACT_ATOMS: atom_id res chain seq x y z
N ASP A 1 -66.82 -46.68 34.71
CA ASP A 1 -65.70 -45.78 34.91
C ASP A 1 -65.38 -45.18 33.58
N ASN A 2 -65.75 -43.95 33.46
CA ASN A 2 -65.77 -43.26 32.19
C ASN A 2 -65.23 -41.87 32.48
N ASP A 3 -64.00 -41.73 32.18
CA ASP A 3 -63.33 -40.46 32.32
C ASP A 3 -63.11 -39.86 30.91
N GLY A 4 -64.02 -38.96 30.61
CA GLY A 4 -63.95 -38.16 29.39
C GLY A 4 -63.27 -36.85 29.67
N ASP A 5 -61.98 -36.76 29.40
CA ASP A 5 -61.28 -35.50 29.46
C ASP A 5 -61.33 -34.85 28.10
N ASN A 6 -62.09 -33.80 28.08
CA ASN A 6 -62.22 -32.94 26.92
C ASN A 6 -61.37 -31.65 27.13
N ASP A 7 -60.13 -31.80 26.93
CA ASP A 7 -59.20 -30.67 27.01
C ASP A 7 -59.13 -29.95 25.64
N GLY A 8 -60.02 -29.02 25.58
CA GLY A 8 -59.98 -28.07 24.46
C GLY A 8 -58.97 -26.92 24.73
N ASP A 9 -57.74 -27.21 24.61
CA ASP A 9 -56.72 -26.18 24.71
C ASP A 9 -56.69 -25.36 23.41
N ASN A 10 -57.40 -24.28 23.50
CA ASN A 10 -57.33 -23.25 22.46
C ASN A 10 -56.23 -22.24 22.85
N ASP A 11 -55.03 -22.70 22.83
CA ASP A 11 -53.87 -21.85 23.07
C ASP A 11 -53.64 -21.01 21.81
N GLY A 12 -54.37 -19.94 21.82
CA GLY A 12 -54.04 -18.84 20.89
C GLY A 12 -52.83 -18.07 21.40
N ASP A 13 -51.69 -18.74 21.41
CA ASP A 13 -50.42 -18.10 21.70
C ASP A 13 -50.07 -17.19 20.54
N ASN A 14 -50.59 -15.98 20.65
CA ASN A 14 -50.10 -14.86 19.86
C ASN A 14 -48.89 -14.33 20.60
N ASP A 15 -47.90 -15.19 20.71
CA ASP A 15 -46.59 -14.82 21.22
C ASP A 15 -45.94 -13.93 20.14
N GLY A 16 -46.25 -12.67 20.26
CA GLY A 16 -45.46 -11.65 19.63
C GLY A 16 -44.10 -11.59 20.34
N ASP A 17 -43.37 -12.69 20.26
CA ASP A 17 -41.99 -12.73 20.69
C ASP A 17 -41.21 -11.83 19.75
N ASN A 18 -41.18 -10.57 20.14
CA ASN A 18 -40.21 -9.62 19.63
C ASN A 18 -38.89 -9.94 20.32
N ASP A 19 -38.50 -11.22 20.17
CA ASP A 19 -37.19 -11.67 20.52
C ASP A 19 -36.24 -10.91 19.57
N GLY A 20 -35.56 -9.95 20.13
CA GLY A 20 -34.52 -9.20 19.38
C GLY A 20 -33.32 -10.08 19.07
N ASP A 21 -33.61 -11.30 18.60
CA ASP A 21 -32.61 -12.20 18.05
C ASP A 21 -32.19 -11.62 16.73
N ASN A 22 -31.05 -10.96 16.80
CA ASN A 22 -30.37 -10.37 15.66
C ASN A 22 -29.76 -11.52 14.84
N ASP A 23 -30.60 -12.38 14.30
CA ASP A 23 -30.25 -13.58 13.53
C ASP A 23 -29.93 -13.27 12.05
N GLY A 24 -29.66 -12.01 11.77
CA GLY A 24 -29.10 -11.62 10.47
C GLY A 24 -30.09 -11.58 9.31
N ASP A 25 -31.39 -11.78 9.56
CA ASP A 25 -32.43 -11.67 8.54
C ASP A 25 -32.76 -10.19 8.27
N CYS A 26 -31.96 -9.58 7.42
CA CYS A 26 -32.23 -8.24 6.94
C CYS A 26 -33.33 -8.29 5.86
N ASP A 27 -34.47 -7.66 6.13
CA ASP A 27 -35.59 -7.55 5.16
C ASP A 27 -35.39 -6.38 4.21
N GLU A 28 -34.96 -6.69 2.98
CA GLU A 28 -34.80 -5.70 1.92
C GLU A 28 -36.14 -5.17 1.39
N SER A 29 -37.26 -5.81 1.72
CA SER A 29 -38.58 -5.39 1.25
C SER A 29 -39.06 -4.06 1.86
N GLU A 30 -38.47 -3.65 2.97
CA GLU A 30 -38.73 -2.37 3.65
C GLU A 30 -37.83 -1.20 3.17
N GLY A 31 -37.04 -1.44 2.13
CA GLY A 31 -36.10 -0.45 1.60
C GLY A 31 -34.77 -0.41 2.39
N ASN A 32 -34.52 -1.44 3.17
CA ASN A 32 -33.25 -1.61 3.84
C ASN A 32 -32.15 -2.01 2.84
N ILE A 33 -30.96 -1.52 3.09
CA ILE A 33 -29.73 -1.98 2.43
C ILE A 33 -28.95 -2.79 3.43
N CYS A 34 -28.95 -4.08 3.22
CA CYS A 34 -28.28 -5.03 4.08
C CYS A 34 -26.80 -5.16 3.78
N GLY A 35 -25.98 -5.27 4.81
CA GLY A 35 -24.53 -5.45 4.64
C GLY A 35 -23.77 -5.35 5.95
N CYS A 36 -22.50 -5.62 5.90
CA CYS A 36 -21.62 -5.43 7.05
C CYS A 36 -21.45 -3.93 7.34
N LEU A 37 -21.79 -3.50 8.57
CA LEU A 37 -21.64 -2.12 9.02
C LEU A 37 -20.30 -1.85 9.74
N ASP A 38 -19.49 -2.86 9.97
CA ASP A 38 -18.19 -2.70 10.61
C ASP A 38 -17.14 -2.24 9.61
N SER A 39 -16.61 -1.04 9.81
CA SER A 39 -15.59 -0.44 8.96
C SER A 39 -14.26 -1.20 8.93
N ASP A 40 -14.02 -2.06 9.92
CA ASP A 40 -12.80 -2.89 10.00
C ASP A 40 -12.95 -4.23 9.27
N ALA A 41 -14.15 -4.55 8.82
CA ALA A 41 -14.41 -5.74 8.02
C ALA A 41 -14.01 -5.55 6.55
N ILE A 42 -13.49 -6.61 5.93
CA ILE A 42 -13.08 -6.60 4.51
C ILE A 42 -14.24 -6.46 3.53
N ASN A 43 -15.46 -6.80 3.96
CA ASN A 43 -16.69 -6.66 3.19
C ASN A 43 -17.60 -5.55 3.72
N PHE A 44 -17.03 -4.53 4.38
CA PHE A 44 -17.75 -3.34 4.81
C PHE A 44 -18.55 -2.72 3.66
N ASN A 45 -19.84 -2.46 3.89
CA ASN A 45 -20.69 -1.78 2.93
C ASN A 45 -21.11 -0.40 3.47
N PRO A 46 -20.49 0.70 2.98
CA PRO A 46 -20.80 2.05 3.47
C PRO A 46 -22.22 2.53 3.14
N ASN A 47 -22.94 1.81 2.26
CA ASN A 47 -24.32 2.11 1.91
C ASN A 47 -25.34 1.30 2.72
N ALA A 48 -24.89 0.30 3.50
CA ALA A 48 -25.78 -0.48 4.33
C ALA A 48 -26.33 0.38 5.47
N ASN A 49 -27.60 0.16 5.80
CA ASN A 49 -28.27 0.76 6.96
C ASN A 49 -28.74 -0.28 7.97
N VAL A 50 -28.62 -1.57 7.63
CA VAL A 50 -28.91 -2.70 8.52
C VAL A 50 -27.76 -3.69 8.44
N ASP A 51 -27.23 -4.06 9.60
CA ASP A 51 -26.21 -5.12 9.70
C ASP A 51 -26.88 -6.47 9.45
N ASN A 52 -26.34 -7.23 8.51
CA ASN A 52 -26.83 -8.57 8.18
C ASN A 52 -25.99 -9.67 8.83
N GLY A 53 -25.10 -9.34 9.75
CA GLY A 53 -24.25 -10.29 10.47
C GLY A 53 -23.20 -11.00 9.61
N THR A 54 -22.98 -10.57 8.37
CA THR A 54 -22.04 -11.22 7.43
C THR A 54 -20.65 -10.58 7.42
N CYS A 55 -20.30 -9.80 8.44
CA CYS A 55 -18.98 -9.17 8.50
C CYS A 55 -17.86 -10.21 8.44
N GLN A 56 -16.95 -9.99 7.50
CA GLN A 56 -15.77 -10.84 7.31
C GLN A 56 -14.53 -10.08 7.77
N TYR A 57 -13.75 -10.73 8.61
CA TYR A 57 -12.52 -10.16 9.13
C TYR A 57 -11.32 -10.94 8.61
N TYR A 58 -10.21 -10.24 8.51
CA TYR A 58 -8.96 -10.89 8.20
C TYR A 58 -8.57 -11.82 9.37
N THR A 59 -8.58 -13.13 9.15
CA THR A 59 -8.32 -14.14 10.20
C THR A 59 -6.84 -14.38 10.47
N GLY A 60 -5.96 -13.56 9.93
CA GLY A 60 -4.55 -13.50 10.33
C GLY A 60 -3.59 -14.52 9.69
N GLU A 61 -4.06 -15.40 8.84
CA GLU A 61 -3.14 -16.17 8.01
C GLU A 61 -2.77 -15.39 6.75
N LEU A 62 -1.65 -14.69 6.82
CA LEU A 62 -1.02 -14.11 5.63
C LEU A 62 -0.50 -15.26 4.77
N ASN A 63 -1.19 -15.56 3.69
CA ASN A 63 -0.65 -16.46 2.69
C ASN A 63 0.40 -15.69 1.88
N VAL A 64 1.65 -16.09 1.97
CA VAL A 64 2.70 -15.59 1.10
C VAL A 64 2.41 -16.12 -0.31
N VAL A 65 1.95 -15.23 -1.19
CA VAL A 65 1.67 -15.57 -2.60
C VAL A 65 2.97 -15.80 -3.34
N TRP A 66 3.96 -14.92 -3.10
CA TRP A 66 5.32 -15.08 -3.61
C TRP A 66 6.32 -14.36 -2.70
N SER A 67 7.58 -14.77 -2.80
CA SER A 67 8.72 -14.11 -2.14
C SER A 67 9.88 -14.10 -3.13
N LYS A 68 10.50 -12.95 -3.32
CA LYS A 68 11.61 -12.73 -4.25
C LYS A 68 12.73 -11.94 -3.58
N THR A 69 13.95 -12.30 -3.92
CA THR A 69 15.15 -11.50 -3.65
C THR A 69 15.59 -10.86 -4.96
N ILE A 70 15.87 -9.57 -4.93
CA ILE A 70 16.38 -8.80 -6.08
C ILE A 70 17.80 -8.43 -5.71
N GLU A 71 18.77 -9.22 -6.19
CA GLU A 71 20.16 -9.14 -5.76
C GLU A 71 20.86 -7.82 -6.13
N GLU A 72 20.42 -7.18 -7.20
CA GLU A 72 21.02 -5.93 -7.70
C GLU A 72 20.36 -4.67 -7.11
N ALA A 73 19.27 -4.79 -6.39
CA ALA A 73 18.60 -3.68 -5.74
C ALA A 73 19.22 -3.40 -4.38
N GLY A 74 19.45 -2.12 -4.07
CA GLY A 74 19.83 -1.67 -2.74
C GLY A 74 18.70 -1.83 -1.71
N GLU A 75 18.78 -1.11 -0.59
CA GLU A 75 17.72 -1.11 0.41
C GLU A 75 16.39 -0.64 -0.19
N MET A 76 15.35 -1.44 -0.04
CA MET A 76 14.00 -1.07 -0.46
C MET A 76 13.36 -0.13 0.57
N TRP A 77 12.96 1.06 0.13
CA TRP A 77 12.27 2.05 0.95
C TRP A 77 10.76 2.05 0.75
N SER A 78 10.30 1.76 -0.46
CA SER A 78 8.87 1.62 -0.75
C SER A 78 8.60 0.68 -1.91
N MET A 79 7.42 0.06 -1.87
CA MET A 79 6.84 -0.69 -2.99
C MET A 79 5.39 -0.27 -3.13
N ARG A 80 4.94 0.00 -4.36
CA ARG A 80 3.58 0.44 -4.69
C ARG A 80 3.03 -0.38 -5.85
N PRO A 81 1.75 -0.73 -5.81
CA PRO A 81 1.09 -1.31 -6.96
C PRO A 81 0.99 -0.29 -8.09
N VAL A 82 0.94 -0.78 -9.31
CA VAL A 82 0.73 0.01 -10.54
C VAL A 82 -0.48 -0.53 -11.31
N SER A 83 -0.93 0.25 -12.28
CA SER A 83 -2.23 0.06 -12.94
C SER A 83 -2.38 -1.28 -13.68
N ASP A 84 -1.29 -1.90 -14.11
CA ASP A 84 -1.28 -3.21 -14.79
C ASP A 84 -1.23 -4.42 -13.84
N GLY A 85 -1.29 -4.17 -12.51
CA GLY A 85 -1.25 -5.19 -11.47
C GLY A 85 0.15 -5.55 -10.97
N GLY A 86 1.20 -5.02 -11.56
CA GLY A 86 2.57 -5.18 -11.07
C GLY A 86 2.94 -4.15 -10.00
N PHE A 87 4.25 -3.92 -9.79
CA PHE A 87 4.73 -3.06 -8.71
C PHE A 87 5.88 -2.18 -9.17
N ILE A 88 5.99 -0.99 -8.58
CA ILE A 88 7.18 -0.13 -8.65
C ILE A 88 7.83 -0.06 -7.27
N MET A 89 9.14 -0.27 -7.21
CA MET A 89 9.93 -0.16 -5.99
C MET A 89 10.86 1.02 -6.07
N ALA A 90 10.98 1.75 -4.97
CA ALA A 90 11.99 2.77 -4.76
C ALA A 90 13.05 2.23 -3.80
N CYS A 91 14.30 2.29 -4.23
CA CYS A 91 15.43 1.73 -3.53
C CYS A 91 16.58 2.75 -3.45
N GLY A 92 17.50 2.48 -2.56
CA GLY A 92 18.76 3.20 -2.46
C GLY A 92 19.81 2.29 -1.87
N GLY A 93 21.04 2.51 -2.21
CA GLY A 93 22.11 1.68 -1.67
C GLY A 93 23.48 2.22 -2.03
N ALA A 94 24.44 1.82 -1.23
CA ALA A 94 25.83 1.99 -1.57
C ALA A 94 26.13 1.12 -2.79
N GLY A 95 26.71 1.71 -3.82
CA GLY A 95 27.44 0.97 -4.82
C GLY A 95 28.58 0.16 -4.19
N ASP A 96 29.47 -0.41 -4.99
CA ASP A 96 30.57 -1.22 -4.52
C ASP A 96 31.42 -0.50 -3.46
N CYS A 97 31.12 -0.77 -2.19
CA CYS A 97 31.86 -0.27 -1.04
C CYS A 97 32.72 -1.37 -0.43
N GLU A 98 33.68 -1.91 -1.18
CA GLU A 98 34.57 -2.94 -0.61
C GLU A 98 35.38 -2.45 0.59
N ASN A 99 35.66 -1.14 0.66
CA ASN A 99 36.41 -0.55 1.77
C ASN A 99 36.12 0.95 1.92
N GLY A 100 34.88 1.41 2.04
CA GLY A 100 34.57 2.83 2.19
C GLY A 100 35.58 3.55 3.10
N THR A 101 36.55 4.22 2.49
CA THR A 101 37.58 5.00 3.17
C THR A 101 37.35 6.48 2.88
N TYR A 102 37.99 7.34 3.67
CA TYR A 102 37.93 8.80 3.48
C TYR A 102 38.39 9.23 2.07
N ASP A 103 39.27 8.44 1.43
CA ASP A 103 39.83 8.70 0.11
C ASP A 103 39.05 8.02 -1.05
N ASP A 104 38.14 7.08 -0.72
CA ASP A 104 37.30 6.34 -1.67
C ASP A 104 35.89 6.23 -1.07
N PRO A 105 35.09 7.30 -1.15
CA PRO A 105 33.74 7.32 -0.59
C PRO A 105 32.84 6.38 -1.37
N CYS A 106 31.98 5.67 -0.64
CA CYS A 106 30.92 4.88 -1.25
C CYS A 106 30.06 5.75 -2.18
N GLU A 107 29.87 5.29 -3.39
CA GLU A 107 28.89 5.90 -4.28
C GLU A 107 27.50 5.36 -3.92
N TYR A 108 26.58 6.25 -3.62
CA TYR A 108 25.18 5.92 -3.35
C TYR A 108 24.34 6.23 -4.57
N TYR A 109 23.44 5.33 -4.93
CA TYR A 109 22.57 5.49 -6.07
C TYR A 109 21.11 5.25 -5.69
N GLY A 110 20.25 6.15 -6.10
CA GLY A 110 18.81 5.92 -6.09
C GLY A 110 18.42 4.99 -7.24
N GLN A 111 17.54 4.06 -6.95
CA GLN A 111 17.16 3.01 -7.88
C GLN A 111 15.65 2.87 -7.95
N LEU A 112 15.13 2.55 -9.14
CA LEU A 112 13.77 2.08 -9.34
C LEU A 112 13.81 0.68 -9.92
N VAL A 113 12.91 -0.16 -9.42
CA VAL A 113 12.71 -1.53 -9.92
C VAL A 113 11.25 -1.71 -10.26
N ARG A 114 10.96 -2.10 -11.49
CA ARG A 114 9.63 -2.42 -11.98
C ARG A 114 9.44 -3.93 -11.98
N LEU A 115 8.40 -4.39 -11.32
CA LEU A 115 8.04 -5.81 -11.24
C LEU A 115 6.70 -6.07 -11.94
N ASP A 116 6.55 -7.25 -12.51
CA ASP A 116 5.26 -7.77 -12.94
C ASP A 116 4.41 -8.25 -11.74
N VAL A 117 3.20 -8.74 -12.01
CA VAL A 117 2.26 -9.26 -11.00
C VAL A 117 2.81 -10.47 -10.24
N ASP A 118 3.72 -11.23 -10.84
CA ASP A 118 4.36 -12.42 -10.27
C ASP A 118 5.67 -12.09 -9.54
N GLY A 119 6.03 -10.79 -9.46
CA GLY A 119 7.25 -10.31 -8.81
C GLY A 119 8.52 -10.52 -9.65
N ASN A 120 8.43 -10.76 -10.95
CA ASN A 120 9.60 -10.81 -11.81
C ASN A 120 10.02 -9.40 -12.23
N VAL A 121 11.33 -9.16 -12.29
CA VAL A 121 11.88 -7.86 -12.70
C VAL A 121 11.60 -7.63 -14.19
N ILE A 122 10.87 -6.57 -14.51
CA ILE A 122 10.67 -6.07 -15.86
C ILE A 122 11.87 -5.21 -16.26
N TRP A 123 12.23 -4.25 -15.39
CA TRP A 123 13.44 -3.46 -15.52
C TRP A 123 13.94 -2.98 -14.15
N HIS A 124 15.24 -2.67 -14.09
CA HIS A 124 15.94 -2.09 -12.97
C HIS A 124 16.79 -0.92 -13.48
N LYS A 125 16.66 0.24 -12.89
CA LYS A 125 17.34 1.46 -13.28
C LYS A 125 18.01 2.14 -12.09
N THR A 126 19.20 2.64 -12.34
CA THR A 126 19.96 3.47 -11.41
C THR A 126 20.01 4.90 -11.94
N TYR A 127 19.83 5.88 -11.06
CA TYR A 127 19.77 7.28 -11.45
C TYR A 127 20.96 8.02 -10.84
N GLU A 128 21.82 8.51 -11.71
CA GLU A 128 22.95 9.35 -11.32
C GLU A 128 22.43 10.65 -10.68
N GLY A 129 23.12 11.12 -9.64
CA GLY A 129 22.71 12.34 -8.93
C GLY A 129 21.68 12.12 -7.83
N SER A 130 21.24 10.87 -7.59
CA SER A 130 20.45 10.53 -6.41
C SER A 130 21.18 9.51 -5.55
N SER A 131 21.08 9.62 -4.23
CA SER A 131 21.70 8.67 -3.30
C SER A 131 20.72 7.61 -2.81
N ALA A 132 19.43 7.98 -2.68
CA ALA A 132 18.34 7.04 -2.42
C ALA A 132 17.02 7.63 -2.89
N LEU A 133 16.13 6.75 -3.36
CA LEU A 133 14.74 7.07 -3.62
C LEU A 133 13.88 6.45 -2.52
N TYR A 134 13.08 7.27 -1.83
CA TYR A 134 12.25 6.85 -0.71
C TYR A 134 10.85 6.42 -1.15
N ALA A 135 10.34 6.99 -2.23
CA ALA A 135 9.01 6.69 -2.75
C ALA A 135 9.00 6.78 -4.27
N ALA A 136 8.15 5.95 -4.88
CA ALA A 136 7.83 6.04 -6.31
C ALA A 136 6.33 5.82 -6.51
N ARG A 137 5.76 6.49 -7.51
CA ARG A 137 4.36 6.37 -7.90
C ARG A 137 4.23 6.39 -9.41
N GLU A 138 3.29 5.62 -9.92
CA GLU A 138 2.88 5.71 -11.32
C GLU A 138 2.20 7.05 -11.60
N THR A 139 2.46 7.60 -12.75
CA THR A 139 1.87 8.84 -13.25
C THR A 139 0.81 8.55 -14.32
N SER A 140 -0.07 9.52 -14.61
CA SER A 140 -1.21 9.34 -15.51
C SER A 140 -0.83 8.98 -16.96
N ASP A 141 0.42 9.24 -17.34
CA ASP A 141 1.00 8.90 -18.64
C ASP A 141 1.66 7.49 -18.68
N GLY A 142 1.56 6.74 -17.56
CA GLY A 142 2.16 5.41 -17.42
C GLY A 142 3.63 5.42 -17.04
N GLY A 143 4.26 6.59 -16.88
CA GLY A 143 5.60 6.72 -16.33
C GLY A 143 5.61 6.72 -14.80
N PHE A 144 6.71 7.18 -14.21
CA PHE A 144 6.85 7.19 -12.74
C PHE A 144 7.42 8.51 -12.25
N ILE A 145 6.94 8.96 -11.09
CA ILE A 145 7.56 10.02 -10.32
C ILE A 145 8.14 9.43 -9.05
N ALA A 146 9.38 9.78 -8.72
CA ALA A 146 10.04 9.32 -7.51
C ALA A 146 10.69 10.48 -6.76
N ALA A 147 10.81 10.30 -5.45
CA ALA A 147 11.35 11.29 -4.53
C ALA A 147 12.39 10.67 -3.61
N GLY A 148 13.42 11.42 -3.31
CA GLY A 148 14.51 10.98 -2.48
C GLY A 148 15.44 12.12 -2.09
N TRP A 149 16.71 11.85 -2.07
CA TRP A 149 17.73 12.83 -1.73
C TRP A 149 18.98 12.65 -2.59
N TYR A 150 19.71 13.74 -2.73
CA TYR A 150 20.99 13.85 -3.38
C TYR A 150 22.07 14.05 -2.33
N GLU A 151 23.13 13.26 -2.38
CA GLU A 151 24.33 13.50 -1.59
C GLU A 151 25.42 14.10 -2.44
N CYS A 152 25.94 15.22 -2.03
CA CYS A 152 27.13 15.71 -2.67
C CYS A 152 28.38 15.05 -2.08
N VAL A 153 29.24 14.58 -2.97
CA VAL A 153 30.42 13.74 -2.71
C VAL A 153 31.53 14.42 -1.87
N ARG A 154 31.31 15.56 -1.27
CA ARG A 154 32.32 16.30 -0.47
C ARG A 154 32.01 16.34 0.99
N TYR A 155 32.71 15.54 1.72
CA TYR A 155 32.66 15.17 3.13
C TYR A 155 32.58 16.29 4.21
N MET A 156 32.68 17.57 3.91
CA MET A 156 32.75 18.58 4.98
C MET A 156 31.81 19.77 4.89
N ASP A 157 31.20 20.03 3.74
CA ASP A 157 30.37 21.23 3.57
C ASP A 157 29.08 21.00 2.75
N CYS A 158 28.64 19.76 2.62
CA CYS A 158 27.48 19.39 1.84
C CYS A 158 26.39 18.80 2.71
N TYR A 159 25.20 19.33 2.56
CA TYR A 159 23.98 18.81 3.17
C TYR A 159 23.16 18.15 2.08
N PRO A 160 22.49 17.01 2.39
CA PRO A 160 21.60 16.37 1.44
C PRO A 160 20.52 17.33 0.97
N ASP A 161 20.33 17.42 -0.34
CA ASP A 161 19.25 18.15 -0.96
C ASP A 161 18.15 17.17 -1.42
N MET A 162 16.91 17.63 -1.52
CA MET A 162 15.86 16.79 -2.05
C MET A 162 16.06 16.54 -3.54
N PHE A 163 15.77 15.33 -3.95
CA PHE A 163 15.83 14.88 -5.33
C PHE A 163 14.45 14.39 -5.76
N ILE A 164 13.99 14.86 -6.92
CA ILE A 164 12.75 14.39 -7.54
C ILE A 164 13.06 14.05 -8.99
N ILE A 165 12.56 12.91 -9.45
CA ILE A 165 12.73 12.43 -10.81
C ILE A 165 11.41 12.00 -11.41
N LYS A 166 11.19 12.32 -12.68
CA LYS A 166 10.11 11.78 -13.52
C LYS A 166 10.74 10.93 -14.61
N THR A 167 10.15 9.76 -14.83
CA THR A 167 10.56 8.83 -15.87
C THR A 167 9.41 8.49 -16.80
N ASP A 168 9.72 7.96 -17.96
CA ASP A 168 8.76 7.27 -18.81
C ASP A 168 8.40 5.87 -18.24
N ALA A 169 7.56 5.12 -18.95
CA ALA A 169 7.12 3.78 -18.56
C ALA A 169 8.27 2.75 -18.52
N ASP A 170 9.30 2.96 -19.31
CA ASP A 170 10.50 2.11 -19.40
C ASP A 170 11.57 2.50 -18.37
N GLY A 171 11.29 3.47 -17.51
CA GLY A 171 12.19 3.96 -16.49
C GLY A 171 13.28 4.91 -17.03
N ASN A 172 13.17 5.43 -18.25
CA ASN A 172 14.11 6.43 -18.74
C ASN A 172 13.76 7.80 -18.16
N GLU A 173 14.77 8.52 -17.69
CA GLU A 173 14.60 9.86 -17.15
C GLU A 173 14.03 10.82 -18.21
N GLU A 174 12.95 11.52 -17.88
CA GLU A 174 12.42 12.63 -18.65
C GLU A 174 12.92 13.96 -18.11
N TRP A 175 12.93 14.09 -16.77
CA TRP A 175 13.52 15.22 -16.05
C TRP A 175 13.80 14.86 -14.59
N SER A 176 14.74 15.58 -14.00
CA SER A 176 14.99 15.54 -12.56
C SER A 176 15.22 16.94 -12.01
N VAL A 177 15.02 17.10 -10.70
CA VAL A 177 15.21 18.36 -9.97
C VAL A 177 15.93 18.05 -8.66
N ILE A 178 16.94 18.87 -8.37
CA ILE A 178 17.60 18.92 -7.07
C ILE A 178 17.27 20.28 -6.48
N GLU A 179 16.67 20.28 -5.29
CA GLU A 179 16.30 21.48 -4.56
C GLU A 179 16.70 21.35 -3.10
N GLY A 180 17.34 22.39 -2.59
CA GLY A 180 17.74 22.45 -1.19
C GLY A 180 17.75 23.86 -0.64
N SER A 181 17.73 23.97 0.67
CA SER A 181 17.81 25.25 1.34
C SER A 181 19.25 25.80 1.35
N SER A 182 19.42 27.11 1.17
CA SER A 182 20.70 27.75 1.37
C SER A 182 21.06 27.73 2.85
N GLY A 183 21.98 26.86 3.26
CA GLY A 183 22.45 26.73 4.64
C GLY A 183 22.80 25.31 5.01
N ASN A 184 23.16 25.10 6.27
CA ASN A 184 23.57 23.80 6.81
C ASN A 184 22.36 22.94 7.20
N ASN A 185 21.39 22.72 6.29
CA ASN A 185 20.21 21.94 6.55
C ASN A 185 20.12 20.77 5.57
N ASN A 186 19.70 19.62 6.08
CA ASN A 186 19.41 18.44 5.26
C ASN A 186 17.98 18.53 4.74
N ASP A 187 17.79 18.45 3.44
CA ASP A 187 16.48 18.44 2.79
C ASP A 187 16.23 17.09 2.12
N TRP A 188 15.08 16.47 2.41
CA TRP A 188 14.71 15.18 1.86
C TRP A 188 13.29 15.18 1.33
N ALA A 189 13.08 14.74 0.11
CA ALA A 189 11.77 14.46 -0.41
C ALA A 189 11.34 13.04 -0.01
N ARG A 190 10.25 12.92 0.73
CA ARG A 190 9.77 11.63 1.25
C ARG A 190 8.72 10.97 0.38
N ASP A 191 8.02 11.75 -0.43
CA ASP A 191 7.00 11.28 -1.37
C ASP A 191 6.77 12.35 -2.45
N ALA A 192 6.30 11.93 -3.62
CA ALA A 192 5.89 12.80 -4.71
C ALA A 192 4.67 12.22 -5.42
N ILE A 193 3.78 13.10 -5.87
CA ILE A 193 2.60 12.74 -6.65
C ILE A 193 2.45 13.68 -7.84
N GLN A 194 1.92 13.15 -8.93
CA GLN A 194 1.42 13.97 -10.03
C GLN A 194 0.01 14.46 -9.67
N THR A 195 -0.29 15.74 -9.91
CA THR A 195 -1.60 16.37 -9.72
C THR A 195 -2.27 16.66 -11.06
#